data_b23ec23b5d7286db15502a8a178b03dd
#
_entry.id   b23ec23b5d7286db15502a8a178b03dd
#
_cell.length_a   1.000
_cell.length_b   1.000
_cell.length_c   1.000
_cell.angle_alpha   90.00
_cell.angle_beta   90.00
_cell.angle_gamma   90.00
#
_symmetry.space_group_name_H-M   'P 1'
#
loop_
_entity.id
_entity.type
_entity.pdbx_description
1 polymer ?
#
loop_
_entity_poly.entity_id
_entity_poly.type
_entity_poly.pdbx_seq_one_letter_code
_entity_poly.pdbx_strand_id
1 'polypeptide(L)'
;MIQVVLITRTGKAYLANGIAAFTLDKEAYTPYSQLTATVYGNFSIQQFAGIYRVQLLLDGTELHFGTVEKFRLVQENGTSYVRFSSRGLTALLLQNQLEPGLHTAMSLDKLMQDFVTFPKEITWESDTDTSNYLFVKEGTSMWDGVANLTYKLCGRYPFVYHANEIRMHLPETYRNFYVGADTLLGMGMTADQ
;
A
#
# COMPACT_ATOMS: atom_id res chain seq x y z
N MET A 1 9.16 -13.43 11.06
CA MET A 1 10.43 -12.72 10.70
C MET A 1 10.11 -11.58 9.76
N ILE A 2 10.70 -10.38 10.00
CA ILE A 2 10.51 -9.22 9.13
C ILE A 2 11.60 -9.25 8.05
N GLN A 3 11.19 -9.01 6.80
CA GLN A 3 12.09 -9.00 5.64
C GLN A 3 11.81 -7.76 4.77
N VAL A 4 12.87 -7.13 4.28
CA VAL A 4 12.79 -6.06 3.28
C VAL A 4 13.48 -6.53 2.02
N VAL A 5 12.76 -6.48 0.90
CA VAL A 5 13.26 -6.84 -0.42
C VAL A 5 13.29 -5.58 -1.28
N LEU A 6 14.44 -5.26 -1.82
CA LEU A 6 14.66 -4.13 -2.73
C LEU A 6 14.67 -4.65 -4.16
N ILE A 7 13.86 -4.07 -5.04
CA ILE A 7 13.65 -4.57 -6.39
C ILE A 7 14.09 -3.51 -7.40
N THR A 8 14.93 -3.93 -8.35
CA THR A 8 15.43 -3.06 -9.42
C THR A 8 14.44 -2.98 -10.58
N ARG A 9 14.61 -1.99 -11.43
CA ARG A 9 13.86 -1.85 -12.70
C ARG A 9 14.02 -3.04 -13.64
N THR A 10 15.11 -3.80 -13.51
CA THR A 10 15.36 -5.01 -14.29
C THR A 10 14.76 -6.27 -13.67
N GLY A 11 14.02 -6.14 -12.57
CA GLY A 11 13.37 -7.26 -11.87
C GLY A 11 14.29 -8.03 -10.92
N LYS A 12 15.57 -7.61 -10.74
CA LYS A 12 16.44 -8.25 -9.73
C LYS A 12 15.97 -7.84 -8.33
N ALA A 13 15.82 -8.84 -7.46
CA ALA A 13 15.46 -8.68 -6.07
C ALA A 13 16.67 -8.85 -5.16
N TYR A 14 16.81 -7.99 -4.16
CA TYR A 14 17.86 -8.04 -3.15
C TYR A 14 17.23 -8.05 -1.78
N LEU A 15 17.47 -9.11 -1.03
CA LEU A 15 17.08 -9.17 0.38
C LEU A 15 18.04 -8.31 1.20
N ALA A 16 17.51 -7.42 2.04
CA ALA A 16 18.34 -6.67 2.98
C ALA A 16 18.95 -7.60 4.03
N ASN A 17 20.23 -7.39 4.36
CA ASN A 17 20.94 -8.21 5.33
C ASN A 17 20.46 -7.99 6.78
N GLY A 18 19.81 -6.86 7.03
CA GLY A 18 19.22 -6.52 8.31
C GLY A 18 18.43 -5.22 8.23
N ILE A 19 17.54 -5.03 9.18
CA ILE A 19 16.70 -3.83 9.30
C ILE A 19 17.10 -3.14 10.60
N ALA A 20 17.60 -1.91 10.49
CA ALA A 20 17.93 -1.09 11.65
C ALA A 20 16.69 -0.46 12.27
N ALA A 21 15.80 0.05 11.42
CA ALA A 21 14.54 0.66 11.80
C ALA A 21 13.57 0.67 10.62
N PHE A 22 12.28 0.63 10.90
CA PHE A 22 11.25 0.92 9.91
C PHE A 22 10.01 1.49 10.58
N THR A 23 9.25 2.23 9.78
CA THR A 23 7.91 2.70 10.12
C THR A 23 7.01 2.40 8.92
N LEU A 24 5.90 1.73 9.16
CA LEU A 24 4.86 1.49 8.18
C LEU A 24 3.58 2.20 8.63
N ASP A 25 3.24 3.26 7.93
CA ASP A 25 2.04 4.05 8.18
C ASP A 25 0.93 3.61 7.23
N LYS A 26 -0.24 3.33 7.81
CA LYS A 26 -1.48 3.02 7.10
C LYS A 26 -2.63 3.73 7.79
N GLU A 27 -3.31 4.57 7.06
CA GLU A 27 -4.49 5.27 7.52
C GLU A 27 -5.72 4.77 6.78
N ALA A 28 -6.85 4.65 7.49
CA ALA A 28 -8.07 4.04 6.96
C ALA A 28 -8.57 4.67 5.66
N TYR A 29 -8.40 5.99 5.50
CA TYR A 29 -8.90 6.73 4.35
C TYR A 29 -7.82 7.15 3.36
N THR A 30 -6.57 6.81 3.64
CA THR A 30 -5.46 7.05 2.72
C THR A 30 -5.30 5.85 1.79
N PRO A 31 -5.32 6.05 0.47
CA PRO A 31 -5.33 4.95 -0.51
C PRO A 31 -3.96 4.26 -0.66
N TYR A 32 -3.06 4.40 0.27
CA TYR A 32 -1.75 3.75 0.20
C TYR A 32 -1.11 3.62 1.59
N SER A 33 -0.19 2.67 1.70
CA SER A 33 0.73 2.59 2.83
C SER A 33 1.99 3.39 2.55
N GLN A 34 2.58 3.99 3.57
CA GLN A 34 3.89 4.65 3.49
C GLN A 34 4.91 3.89 4.35
N LEU A 35 5.99 3.47 3.73
CA LEU A 35 7.10 2.78 4.38
C LEU A 35 8.33 3.69 4.41
N THR A 36 8.86 3.93 5.60
CA THR A 36 10.21 4.50 5.79
C THR A 36 11.07 3.46 6.48
N ALA A 37 12.23 3.14 5.93
CA ALA A 37 13.10 2.14 6.53
C ALA A 37 14.58 2.49 6.38
N THR A 38 15.36 1.97 7.30
CA THR A 38 16.82 1.95 7.27
C THR A 38 17.27 0.48 7.30
N VAL A 39 17.97 0.05 6.26
CA VAL A 39 18.39 -1.34 6.08
C VAL A 39 19.90 -1.42 5.87
N TYR A 40 20.50 -2.50 6.37
CA TYR A 40 21.89 -2.83 6.10
C TYR A 40 22.03 -3.67 4.85
N GLY A 41 23.11 -3.46 4.10
CA GLY A 41 23.43 -4.28 2.94
C GLY A 41 24.67 -3.77 2.22
N ASN A 42 25.40 -4.69 1.65
CA ASN A 42 26.55 -4.38 0.80
C ASN A 42 26.07 -4.13 -0.62
N PHE A 43 25.55 -2.93 -0.85
CA PHE A 43 25.07 -2.53 -2.16
C PHE A 43 26.12 -1.65 -2.86
N SER A 44 26.42 -1.95 -4.09
CA SER A 44 27.19 -1.01 -4.91
C SER A 44 26.32 0.18 -5.32
N ILE A 45 26.90 1.34 -5.57
CA ILE A 45 26.19 2.54 -6.05
C ILE A 45 25.38 2.24 -7.33
N GLN A 46 25.92 1.38 -8.22
CA GLN A 46 25.25 0.99 -9.46
C GLN A 46 24.00 0.12 -9.19
N GLN A 47 24.05 -0.79 -8.22
CA GLN A 47 22.86 -1.57 -7.81
C GLN A 47 21.80 -0.67 -7.23
N PHE A 48 22.22 0.34 -6.45
CA PHE A 48 21.36 1.31 -5.82
C PHE A 48 20.57 2.16 -6.81
N ALA A 49 21.24 2.68 -7.82
CA ALA A 49 20.62 3.54 -8.85
C ALA A 49 19.48 2.83 -9.61
N GLY A 50 19.47 1.49 -9.59
CA GLY A 50 18.44 0.68 -10.23
C GLY A 50 17.24 0.33 -9.37
N ILE A 51 17.30 0.53 -8.04
CA ILE A 51 16.21 0.17 -7.13
C ILE A 51 15.07 1.17 -7.30
N TYR A 52 13.87 0.63 -7.53
CA TYR A 52 12.70 1.47 -7.68
C TYR A 52 11.46 0.94 -6.95
N ARG A 53 11.45 -0.33 -6.54
CA ARG A 53 10.37 -0.91 -5.72
C ARG A 53 10.93 -1.53 -4.44
N VAL A 54 10.09 -1.60 -3.44
CA VAL A 54 10.38 -2.25 -2.17
C VAL A 54 9.19 -3.07 -1.71
N GLN A 55 9.50 -4.20 -1.09
CA GLN A 55 8.54 -5.10 -0.47
C GLN A 55 8.90 -5.28 1.00
N LEU A 56 7.92 -5.16 1.89
CA LEU A 56 8.04 -5.49 3.31
C LEU A 56 7.18 -6.70 3.61
N LEU A 57 7.79 -7.73 4.16
CA LEU A 57 7.15 -8.99 4.52
C LEU A 57 7.25 -9.20 6.04
N LEU A 58 6.19 -9.71 6.63
CA LEU A 58 6.15 -10.22 8.00
C LEU A 58 5.69 -11.67 7.96
N ASP A 59 6.58 -12.59 8.33
CA ASP A 59 6.32 -14.03 8.32
C ASP A 59 5.74 -14.53 6.97
N GLY A 60 6.27 -13.99 5.87
CA GLY A 60 5.82 -14.29 4.51
C GLY A 60 4.58 -13.53 4.05
N THR A 61 3.90 -12.81 4.92
CA THR A 61 2.77 -11.95 4.55
C THR A 61 3.28 -10.60 4.07
N GLU A 62 2.85 -10.19 2.88
CA GLU A 62 3.19 -8.90 2.30
C GLU A 62 2.41 -7.76 2.99
N LEU A 63 3.12 -6.92 3.73
CA LEU A 63 2.54 -5.76 4.41
C LEU A 63 2.61 -4.49 3.57
N HIS A 64 3.64 -4.37 2.72
CA HIS A 64 3.84 -3.23 1.84
C HIS A 64 4.54 -3.68 0.57
N PHE A 65 4.05 -3.19 -0.56
CA PHE A 65 4.71 -3.26 -1.84
C PHE A 65 4.50 -1.93 -2.57
N GLY A 66 5.60 -1.23 -2.82
CA GLY A 66 5.49 0.13 -3.29
C GLY A 66 6.67 0.62 -4.10
N THR A 67 6.55 1.83 -4.62
CA THR A 67 7.60 2.54 -5.34
C THR A 67 8.47 3.33 -4.38
N VAL A 68 9.78 3.23 -4.54
CA VAL A 68 10.74 4.03 -3.77
C VAL A 68 10.73 5.46 -4.29
N GLU A 69 10.39 6.40 -3.43
CA GLU A 69 10.34 7.83 -3.77
C GLU A 69 11.66 8.55 -3.46
N LYS A 70 12.26 8.18 -2.34
CA LYS A 70 13.53 8.74 -1.89
C LYS A 70 14.40 7.63 -1.35
N PHE A 71 15.68 7.67 -1.65
CA PHE A 71 16.66 6.79 -1.04
C PHE A 71 17.97 7.54 -0.81
N ARG A 72 18.68 7.13 0.22
CA ARG A 72 19.98 7.66 0.57
C ARG A 72 20.89 6.52 1.00
N LEU A 73 22.01 6.36 0.32
CA LEU A 73 23.10 5.53 0.77
C LEU A 73 23.93 6.32 1.80
N VAL A 74 24.16 5.74 2.93
CA VAL A 74 25.00 6.32 3.99
C VAL A 74 26.08 5.30 4.30
N GLN A 75 27.31 5.80 4.36
CA GLN A 75 28.47 5.03 4.80
C GLN A 75 29.06 5.72 6.01
N GLU A 76 29.04 5.06 7.13
CA GLU A 76 29.46 5.61 8.41
C GLU A 76 30.17 4.53 9.22
N ASN A 77 31.35 4.86 9.75
CA ASN A 77 32.16 3.95 10.57
C ASN A 77 32.39 2.56 9.92
N GLY A 78 32.62 2.51 8.62
CA GLY A 78 32.82 1.25 7.88
C GLY A 78 31.56 0.43 7.65
N THR A 79 30.41 0.91 8.06
CA THR A 79 29.12 0.26 7.82
C THR A 79 28.33 1.02 6.74
N SER A 80 27.79 0.27 5.79
CA SER A 80 26.90 0.83 4.76
C SER A 80 25.45 0.51 5.11
N TYR A 81 24.61 1.53 5.04
CA TYR A 81 23.16 1.36 5.18
C TYR A 81 22.40 2.25 4.22
N VAL A 82 21.17 1.85 3.96
CA VAL A 82 20.26 2.56 3.11
C VAL A 82 19.07 3.03 3.88
N ARG A 83 18.80 4.30 3.77
CA ARG A 83 17.54 4.89 4.19
C ARG A 83 16.68 5.18 2.97
N PHE A 84 15.44 4.74 2.99
CA PHE A 84 14.51 5.01 1.91
C PHE A 84 13.10 5.30 2.44
N SER A 85 12.31 5.97 1.61
CA SER A 85 10.86 6.07 1.75
C SER A 85 10.19 5.51 0.51
N SER A 86 9.07 4.82 0.71
CA SER A 86 8.30 4.18 -0.33
C SER A 86 6.82 4.37 -0.09
N ARG A 87 6.07 4.50 -1.17
CA ARG A 87 4.62 4.61 -1.17
C ARG A 87 4.02 3.42 -1.89
N GLY A 88 2.95 2.83 -1.32
CA GLY A 88 2.22 1.71 -1.91
C GLY A 88 1.70 2.03 -3.32
N LEU A 89 1.55 1.01 -4.17
CA LEU A 89 1.19 1.20 -5.58
C LEU A 89 -0.20 1.79 -5.76
N THR A 90 -1.10 1.57 -4.83
CA THR A 90 -2.46 2.15 -4.83
C THR A 90 -2.46 3.68 -4.80
N ALA A 91 -1.35 4.33 -4.41
CA ALA A 91 -1.17 5.78 -4.56
C ALA A 91 -1.30 6.27 -6.01
N LEU A 92 -1.06 5.40 -6.99
CA LEU A 92 -1.24 5.72 -8.41
C LEU A 92 -2.69 6.04 -8.75
N LEU A 93 -3.65 5.52 -7.99
CA LEU A 93 -5.07 5.81 -8.18
C LEU A 93 -5.43 7.28 -7.87
N LEU A 94 -4.63 7.97 -7.05
CA LEU A 94 -4.78 9.41 -6.83
C LEU A 94 -4.24 10.25 -7.97
N GLN A 95 -3.26 9.74 -8.71
CA GLN A 95 -2.56 10.47 -9.75
C GLN A 95 -3.21 10.31 -11.13
N ASN A 96 -4.06 9.29 -11.29
CA ASN A 96 -4.74 8.99 -12.53
C ASN A 96 -6.21 9.36 -12.41
N GLN A 97 -6.79 9.87 -13.49
CA GLN A 97 -8.18 10.33 -13.55
C GLN A 97 -9.05 9.29 -14.22
N LEU A 98 -10.31 9.21 -13.78
CA LEU A 98 -11.35 8.50 -14.47
C LEU A 98 -11.86 9.30 -15.66
N GLU A 99 -12.33 8.59 -16.68
CA GLU A 99 -13.04 9.21 -17.79
C GLU A 99 -14.33 9.87 -17.29
N PRO A 100 -14.50 11.19 -17.51
CA PRO A 100 -15.69 11.90 -17.05
C PRO A 100 -16.93 11.44 -17.82
N GLY A 101 -18.03 11.38 -17.12
CA GLY A 101 -19.29 10.96 -17.72
C GLY A 101 -20.22 10.23 -16.77
N LEU A 102 -21.30 9.70 -17.33
CA LEU A 102 -22.27 8.87 -16.64
C LEU A 102 -22.02 7.40 -16.98
N HIS A 103 -21.53 6.66 -16.02
CA HIS A 103 -21.32 5.22 -16.14
C HIS A 103 -22.48 4.47 -15.50
N THR A 104 -23.08 3.52 -16.21
CA THR A 104 -24.27 2.77 -15.74
C THR A 104 -23.91 1.32 -15.39
N ALA A 105 -24.68 0.73 -14.48
CA ALA A 105 -24.51 -0.65 -14.02
C ALA A 105 -23.06 -0.93 -13.60
N MET A 106 -22.52 -0.07 -12.72
CA MET A 106 -21.13 -0.10 -12.29
C MET A 106 -20.97 -0.92 -11.01
N SER A 107 -20.14 -1.95 -11.05
CA SER A 107 -19.64 -2.66 -9.87
C SER A 107 -18.18 -2.29 -9.60
N LEU A 108 -17.64 -2.67 -8.44
CA LEU A 108 -16.22 -2.48 -8.17
C LEU A 108 -15.36 -3.26 -9.17
N ASP A 109 -15.72 -4.51 -9.45
CA ASP A 109 -15.01 -5.34 -10.43
C ASP A 109 -14.94 -4.66 -11.80
N LYS A 110 -16.09 -4.16 -12.28
CA LYS A 110 -16.15 -3.48 -13.57
C LYS A 110 -15.32 -2.20 -13.60
N LEU A 111 -15.43 -1.36 -12.55
CA LEU A 111 -14.64 -0.13 -12.48
C LEU A 111 -13.15 -0.41 -12.47
N MET A 112 -12.72 -1.40 -11.69
CA MET A 112 -11.31 -1.76 -11.61
C MET A 112 -10.79 -2.38 -12.90
N GLN A 113 -11.55 -3.26 -13.54
CA GLN A 113 -11.17 -3.91 -14.80
C GLN A 113 -11.12 -2.93 -15.98
N ASP A 114 -12.07 -2.01 -16.08
CA ASP A 114 -12.19 -1.09 -17.21
C ASP A 114 -11.17 0.06 -17.09
N PHE A 115 -10.86 0.55 -15.88
CA PHE A 115 -10.08 1.77 -15.68
C PHE A 115 -8.73 1.54 -14.99
N VAL A 116 -8.57 0.49 -14.20
CA VAL A 116 -7.32 0.20 -13.48
C VAL A 116 -6.56 -0.94 -14.16
N THR A 117 -5.98 -0.65 -15.31
CA THR A 117 -5.31 -1.66 -16.13
C THR A 117 -3.89 -1.98 -15.62
N PHE A 118 -3.33 -1.14 -14.78
CA PHE A 118 -2.00 -1.34 -14.17
C PHE A 118 -1.83 -0.50 -12.90
N PRO A 119 -0.87 -0.81 -12.03
CA PRO A 119 -0.07 -2.03 -12.03
C PRO A 119 -0.91 -3.26 -11.66
N LYS A 120 -0.54 -4.41 -12.20
CA LYS A 120 -1.25 -5.68 -11.96
C LYS A 120 -1.22 -6.13 -10.50
N GLU A 121 -0.33 -5.57 -9.72
CA GLU A 121 -0.17 -5.84 -8.29
C GLU A 121 -1.24 -5.13 -7.44
N ILE A 122 -2.01 -4.21 -8.01
CA ILE A 122 -3.22 -3.68 -7.36
C ILE A 122 -4.32 -4.72 -7.54
N THR A 123 -4.83 -5.21 -6.42
CA THR A 123 -5.92 -6.17 -6.36
C THR A 123 -7.11 -5.56 -5.63
N TRP A 124 -8.26 -6.18 -5.71
CA TRP A 124 -9.47 -5.70 -5.05
C TRP A 124 -10.35 -6.86 -4.60
N GLU A 125 -11.16 -6.59 -3.60
CA GLU A 125 -12.23 -7.47 -3.18
C GLU A 125 -13.24 -7.60 -4.33
N SER A 126 -13.50 -8.84 -4.78
CA SER A 126 -14.48 -9.08 -5.83
C SER A 126 -15.89 -8.81 -5.30
N ASP A 127 -16.62 -7.94 -5.97
CA ASP A 127 -17.99 -7.63 -5.63
C ASP A 127 -18.82 -7.44 -6.92
N THR A 128 -19.93 -8.17 -6.98
CA THR A 128 -20.86 -8.14 -8.11
C THR A 128 -22.02 -7.17 -7.92
N ASP A 129 -22.14 -6.57 -6.73
CA ASP A 129 -23.17 -5.57 -6.48
C ASP A 129 -22.98 -4.37 -7.41
N THR A 130 -24.07 -3.92 -8.01
CA THR A 130 -24.04 -2.88 -9.03
C THR A 130 -24.79 -1.64 -8.59
N SER A 131 -24.16 -0.48 -8.75
CA SER A 131 -24.83 0.81 -8.68
C SER A 131 -25.50 1.11 -10.03
N ASN A 132 -26.72 1.63 -10.00
CA ASN A 132 -27.43 2.02 -11.22
C ASN A 132 -26.64 3.02 -12.05
N TYR A 133 -25.93 3.93 -11.41
CA TYR A 133 -25.04 4.88 -12.08
C TYR A 133 -23.90 5.37 -11.18
N LEU A 134 -22.79 5.71 -11.83
CA LEU A 134 -21.68 6.46 -11.27
C LEU A 134 -21.46 7.70 -12.14
N PHE A 135 -21.67 8.87 -11.59
CA PHE A 135 -21.35 10.12 -12.27
C PHE A 135 -19.94 10.56 -11.89
N VAL A 136 -19.09 10.67 -12.91
CA VAL A 136 -17.67 11.08 -12.80
C VAL A 136 -17.53 12.48 -13.34
N LYS A 137 -17.09 13.42 -12.52
CA LYS A 137 -16.76 14.78 -12.93
C LYS A 137 -15.37 14.83 -13.56
N GLU A 138 -15.14 15.83 -14.38
CA GLU A 138 -13.79 16.13 -14.87
C GLU A 138 -12.82 16.34 -13.70
N GLY A 139 -11.64 15.75 -13.78
CA GLY A 139 -10.62 15.82 -12.74
C GLY A 139 -10.82 14.86 -11.56
N THR A 140 -11.87 14.01 -11.58
CA THR A 140 -12.05 12.98 -10.54
C THR A 140 -10.92 11.95 -10.62
N SER A 141 -10.19 11.75 -9.52
CA SER A 141 -9.18 10.70 -9.45
C SER A 141 -9.82 9.30 -9.50
N MET A 142 -9.04 8.30 -9.89
CA MET A 142 -9.52 6.91 -9.84
C MET A 142 -9.92 6.51 -8.43
N TRP A 143 -9.15 6.94 -7.41
CA TRP A 143 -9.50 6.67 -6.02
C TRP A 143 -10.83 7.32 -5.60
N ASP A 144 -11.07 8.57 -5.97
CA ASP A 144 -12.34 9.22 -5.68
C ASP A 144 -13.52 8.51 -6.35
N GLY A 145 -13.29 7.99 -7.55
CA GLY A 145 -14.28 7.17 -8.24
C GLY A 145 -14.59 5.86 -7.52
N VAL A 146 -13.54 5.16 -7.07
CA VAL A 146 -13.68 3.95 -6.22
C VAL A 146 -14.42 4.31 -4.93
N ALA A 147 -14.02 5.38 -4.24
CA ALA A 147 -14.64 5.82 -3.00
C ALA A 147 -16.13 6.17 -3.17
N ASN A 148 -16.47 6.90 -4.24
CA ASN A 148 -17.86 7.25 -4.54
C ASN A 148 -18.71 6.02 -4.87
N LEU A 149 -18.14 5.06 -5.61
CA LEU A 149 -18.84 3.83 -5.95
C LEU A 149 -19.09 2.98 -4.70
N THR A 150 -18.05 2.71 -3.91
CA THR A 150 -18.16 1.87 -2.71
C THR A 150 -19.10 2.49 -1.68
N TYR A 151 -19.08 3.81 -1.52
CA TYR A 151 -20.05 4.51 -0.66
C TYR A 151 -21.49 4.31 -1.13
N LYS A 152 -21.74 4.31 -2.44
CA LYS A 152 -23.06 4.03 -3.00
C LYS A 152 -23.49 2.57 -2.83
N LEU A 153 -22.56 1.63 -2.92
CA LEU A 153 -22.86 0.20 -2.82
C LEU A 153 -23.11 -0.25 -1.38
N CYS A 154 -22.24 0.14 -0.45
CA CYS A 154 -22.27 -0.35 0.93
C CYS A 154 -22.32 0.73 2.01
N GLY A 155 -22.39 2.03 1.66
CA GLY A 155 -22.41 3.13 2.63
C GLY A 155 -21.09 3.36 3.37
N ARG A 156 -19.99 2.81 2.88
CA ARG A 156 -18.65 2.90 3.48
C ARG A 156 -17.62 3.31 2.46
N TYR A 157 -16.53 3.92 2.95
CA TYR A 157 -15.37 4.21 2.12
C TYR A 157 -14.47 2.98 1.99
N PRO A 158 -13.80 2.81 0.83
CA PRO A 158 -12.83 1.74 0.63
C PRO A 158 -11.58 1.99 1.45
N PHE A 159 -10.84 0.94 1.71
CA PHE A 159 -9.53 1.00 2.37
C PHE A 159 -8.56 0.03 1.70
N VAL A 160 -7.26 0.29 1.88
CA VAL A 160 -6.21 -0.61 1.38
C VAL A 160 -5.84 -1.62 2.46
N TYR A 161 -6.10 -2.88 2.16
CA TYR A 161 -5.76 -4.02 2.99
C TYR A 161 -4.45 -4.65 2.52
N HIS A 162 -3.67 -5.25 3.43
CA HIS A 162 -2.33 -5.75 3.12
C HIS A 162 -1.48 -4.73 2.36
N ALA A 163 -0.83 -5.13 1.26
CA ALA A 163 0.05 -4.25 0.50
C ALA A 163 -0.71 -3.31 -0.44
N ASN A 164 -1.54 -3.85 -1.33
CA ASN A 164 -2.22 -3.09 -2.40
C ASN A 164 -3.61 -3.64 -2.73
N GLU A 165 -4.27 -4.31 -1.80
CA GLU A 165 -5.62 -4.85 -1.98
C GLU A 165 -6.66 -3.81 -1.54
N ILE A 166 -7.56 -3.43 -2.44
CA ILE A 166 -8.67 -2.52 -2.15
C ILE A 166 -9.85 -3.32 -1.63
N ARG A 167 -10.36 -2.95 -0.47
CA ARG A 167 -11.52 -3.59 0.15
C ARG A 167 -12.61 -2.60 0.50
N MET A 168 -13.85 -3.11 0.47
CA MET A 168 -15.06 -2.41 0.91
C MET A 168 -15.53 -2.92 2.27
N HIS A 169 -15.25 -4.17 2.60
CA HIS A 169 -15.71 -4.82 3.81
C HIS A 169 -14.54 -5.14 4.74
N LEU A 170 -14.74 -4.88 6.02
CA LEU A 170 -13.79 -5.30 7.04
C LEU A 170 -13.72 -6.83 7.08
N PRO A 171 -12.53 -7.42 7.24
CA PRO A 171 -12.41 -8.86 7.41
C PRO A 171 -13.20 -9.31 8.63
N GLU A 172 -13.98 -10.38 8.48
CA GLU A 172 -14.83 -10.92 9.56
C GLU A 172 -14.04 -11.48 10.74
N THR A 173 -12.75 -11.74 10.57
CA THR A 173 -11.91 -12.34 11.60
C THR A 173 -11.27 -11.28 12.50
N TYR A 174 -11.80 -11.13 13.70
CA TYR A 174 -11.12 -10.45 14.79
C TYR A 174 -9.98 -11.32 15.30
N ARG A 175 -8.75 -10.82 15.24
CA ARG A 175 -7.64 -11.45 15.96
C ARG A 175 -7.62 -10.89 17.38
N ASN A 176 -7.80 -11.75 18.37
CA ASN A 176 -7.56 -11.39 19.76
C ASN A 176 -6.06 -11.34 20.00
N PHE A 177 -5.55 -10.19 20.40
CA PHE A 177 -4.18 -10.04 20.86
C PHE A 177 -4.18 -10.18 22.39
N TYR A 178 -3.52 -11.21 22.90
CA TYR A 178 -3.27 -11.33 24.32
C TYR A 178 -1.95 -10.66 24.64
N VAL A 179 -2.02 -9.57 25.37
CA VAL A 179 -0.82 -8.87 25.89
C VAL A 179 -0.66 -9.32 27.33
N GLY A 180 0.39 -10.10 27.61
CA GLY A 180 0.73 -10.48 28.98
C GLY A 180 1.20 -9.27 29.79
N ALA A 181 0.83 -9.21 31.07
CA ALA A 181 1.22 -8.11 31.95
C ALA A 181 2.75 -7.91 32.03
N ASP A 182 3.49 -9.01 31.85
CA ASP A 182 4.95 -9.05 31.94
C ASP A 182 5.67 -8.42 30.73
N THR A 183 4.96 -8.21 29.62
CA THR A 183 5.49 -7.63 28.38
C THR A 183 4.94 -6.25 28.08
N LEU A 184 4.02 -5.74 28.91
CA LEU A 184 3.40 -4.44 28.71
C LEU A 184 4.28 -3.33 29.26
N LEU A 185 4.98 -2.61 28.39
CA LEU A 185 5.76 -1.41 28.75
C LEU A 185 4.91 -0.14 28.81
N GLY A 186 3.79 -0.14 28.13
CA GLY A 186 2.83 0.95 28.11
C GLY A 186 1.67 0.64 27.17
N MET A 187 0.48 1.14 27.50
CA MET A 187 -0.71 1.03 26.65
C MET A 187 -1.38 2.39 26.55
N GLY A 188 -1.68 2.80 25.34
CA GLY A 188 -2.47 3.99 25.07
C GLY A 188 -3.55 3.67 24.02
N MET A 189 -4.73 4.26 24.18
CA MET A 189 -5.80 4.19 23.21
C MET A 189 -6.25 5.60 22.88
N THR A 190 -6.25 5.95 21.60
CA THR A 190 -6.82 7.19 21.08
C THR A 190 -8.02 6.82 20.23
N ALA A 191 -9.18 7.33 20.55
CA ALA A 191 -10.38 7.20 19.74
C ALA A 191 -10.82 8.61 19.34
N ASP A 192 -10.79 8.92 18.04
CA ASP A 192 -11.44 10.09 17.49
C ASP A 192 -12.90 9.72 17.15
N GLN A 193 -13.84 10.50 17.68
CA GLN A 193 -15.27 10.36 17.42
C GLN A 193 -15.69 11.17 16.19
#